data_744f603d2839d7c07f6b6ed0a0cc1d85
#
_entry.id   744f603d2839d7c07f6b6ed0a0cc1d85
#
_cell.length_a   1.000
_cell.length_b   1.000
_cell.length_c   1.000
_cell.angle_alpha   90.00
_cell.angle_beta   90.00
_cell.angle_gamma   90.00
#
_symmetry.space_group_name_H-M   'P 1'
#
loop_
_entity.id
_entity.type
_entity.pdbx_description
1 polymer ?
#
loop_
_entity_poly.entity_id
_entity_poly.type
_entity_poly.pdbx_seq_one_letter_code
_entity_poly.pdbx_strand_id
1 'polypeptide(L)'
;PNGGGKTTLMKIILGLLKPSAGKIQFFHQGKEVNEITMGYLPQYNTIDKKFPISVYEVVLSGLNKQKSLFCSFSKAQHDKVRETIARMGLEGLEQRAIGQLSGGQLQRTLLGRALVSNPEVVILDEPNTYIDKRFEARLYALLEEINKECAIVLVSHDIGTILQNVKSIACVNGTLDYHPDTEVSAEWLEAHFECPIELLGHGNLPHRILKCHHHEE
;
A
#
# COMPACT_ATOMS: atom_id res chain seq x y z
N PRO A 1 8.17 2.31 -13.95
CA PRO A 1 7.21 2.61 -15.02
C PRO A 1 5.98 1.69 -14.95
N ASN A 2 4.89 2.08 -15.64
CA ASN A 2 3.71 1.22 -15.76
C ASN A 2 4.07 -0.01 -16.62
N GLY A 3 3.54 -1.19 -16.23
CA GLY A 3 3.88 -2.44 -16.94
C GLY A 3 5.16 -3.14 -16.50
N GLY A 4 6.00 -2.52 -15.66
CA GLY A 4 7.28 -3.09 -15.19
C GLY A 4 7.20 -4.33 -14.29
N GLY A 5 6.00 -4.87 -14.02
CA GLY A 5 5.82 -6.11 -13.23
C GLY A 5 5.55 -5.90 -11.73
N LYS A 6 5.44 -4.67 -11.23
CA LYS A 6 5.24 -4.37 -9.79
C LYS A 6 4.06 -5.13 -9.18
N THR A 7 2.86 -4.99 -9.75
CA THR A 7 1.66 -5.67 -9.27
C THR A 7 1.76 -7.19 -9.38
N THR A 8 2.45 -7.71 -10.41
CA THR A 8 2.72 -9.15 -10.55
C THR A 8 3.61 -9.64 -9.43
N LEU A 9 4.70 -8.94 -9.14
CA LEU A 9 5.61 -9.26 -8.03
C LEU A 9 4.85 -9.25 -6.69
N MET A 10 4.03 -8.23 -6.44
CA MET A 10 3.21 -8.16 -5.21
C MET A 10 2.24 -9.34 -5.10
N LYS A 11 1.55 -9.70 -6.19
CA LYS A 11 0.65 -10.87 -6.20
C LYS A 11 1.39 -12.20 -5.95
N ILE A 12 2.63 -12.31 -6.41
CA ILE A 12 3.48 -13.48 -6.14
C ILE A 12 3.86 -13.52 -4.65
N ILE A 13 4.31 -12.39 -4.07
CA ILE A 13 4.66 -12.29 -2.64
C ILE A 13 3.43 -12.60 -1.76
N LEU A 14 2.25 -12.12 -2.14
CA LEU A 14 0.99 -12.39 -1.44
C LEU A 14 0.48 -13.84 -1.60
N GLY A 15 1.14 -14.66 -2.43
CA GLY A 15 0.71 -16.02 -2.74
C GLY A 15 -0.54 -16.09 -3.64
N LEU A 16 -0.92 -14.99 -4.28
CA LEU A 16 -2.06 -14.92 -5.21
C LEU A 16 -1.70 -15.41 -6.62
N LEU A 17 -0.41 -15.42 -6.94
CA LEU A 17 0.15 -16.00 -8.17
C LEU A 17 1.32 -16.89 -7.82
N LYS A 18 1.47 -18.00 -8.57
CA LYS A 18 2.68 -18.84 -8.47
C LYS A 18 3.78 -18.26 -9.36
N PRO A 19 5.04 -18.20 -8.88
CA PRO A 19 6.17 -17.83 -9.74
C PRO A 19 6.37 -18.89 -10.81
N SER A 20 6.75 -18.48 -12.02
CA SER A 20 7.12 -19.40 -13.11
C SER A 20 8.48 -20.08 -12.87
N ALA A 21 9.34 -19.43 -12.10
CA ALA A 21 10.64 -19.95 -11.67
C ALA A 21 11.04 -19.31 -10.33
N GLY A 22 11.99 -19.91 -9.62
CA GLY A 22 12.46 -19.41 -8.33
C GLY A 22 11.56 -19.77 -7.15
N LYS A 23 11.83 -19.16 -6.01
CA LYS A 23 11.10 -19.37 -4.76
C LYS A 23 10.97 -18.07 -3.96
N ILE A 24 9.96 -18.01 -3.11
CA ILE A 24 9.79 -16.96 -2.10
C ILE A 24 10.21 -17.55 -0.76
N GLN A 25 11.00 -16.81 0.00
CA GLN A 25 11.39 -17.16 1.36
C GLN A 25 11.09 -15.96 2.26
N PHE A 26 10.51 -16.23 3.42
CA PHE A 26 10.23 -15.22 4.41
C PHE A 26 11.18 -15.39 5.60
N PHE A 27 11.65 -14.25 6.12
CA PHE A 27 12.52 -14.23 7.28
C PHE A 27 11.92 -13.30 8.35
N HIS A 28 11.83 -13.81 9.57
CA HIS A 28 11.45 -13.01 10.74
C HIS A 28 12.59 -13.09 11.76
N GLN A 29 13.13 -11.92 12.16
CA GLN A 29 14.28 -11.82 13.07
C GLN A 29 15.47 -12.70 12.63
N GLY A 30 15.76 -12.73 11.34
CA GLY A 30 16.88 -13.51 10.76
C GLY A 30 16.65 -15.01 10.64
N LYS A 31 15.49 -15.54 11.03
CA LYS A 31 15.11 -16.95 10.88
C LYS A 31 14.11 -17.10 9.74
N GLU A 32 14.32 -18.12 8.91
CA GLU A 32 13.37 -18.49 7.88
C GLU A 32 12.06 -18.97 8.52
N VAL A 33 10.92 -18.44 8.04
CA VAL A 33 9.57 -18.80 8.47
C VAL A 33 8.74 -19.22 7.26
N ASN A 34 7.80 -20.11 7.48
CA ASN A 34 6.97 -20.64 6.38
C ASN A 34 5.95 -19.61 5.88
N GLU A 35 5.52 -18.70 6.73
CA GLU A 35 4.42 -17.76 6.46
C GLU A 35 4.62 -16.47 7.28
N ILE A 36 4.24 -15.35 6.70
CA ILE A 36 4.15 -14.04 7.35
C ILE A 36 2.70 -13.54 7.18
N THR A 37 2.13 -12.99 8.24
CA THR A 37 0.80 -12.38 8.16
C THR A 37 0.87 -11.09 7.37
N MET A 38 0.17 -11.04 6.23
CA MET A 38 0.18 -9.87 5.33
C MET A 38 -1.19 -9.25 5.19
N GLY A 39 -1.24 -7.93 5.28
CA GLY A 39 -2.37 -7.11 4.85
C GLY A 39 -2.17 -6.61 3.42
N TYR A 40 -3.24 -6.48 2.65
CA TYR A 40 -3.17 -5.95 1.28
C TYR A 40 -4.25 -4.93 1.00
N LEU A 41 -3.83 -3.77 0.58
CA LEU A 41 -4.68 -2.72 0.03
C LEU A 41 -4.47 -2.69 -1.49
N PRO A 42 -5.46 -3.18 -2.27
CA PRO A 42 -5.37 -3.19 -3.73
C PRO A 42 -5.61 -1.80 -4.30
N GLN A 43 -5.18 -1.62 -5.55
CA GLN A 43 -5.46 -0.41 -6.30
C GLN A 43 -6.97 -0.11 -6.35
N TYR A 44 -7.32 1.16 -6.14
CA TYR A 44 -8.70 1.63 -6.00
C TYR A 44 -9.65 1.22 -7.14
N ASN A 45 -9.15 1.20 -8.39
CA ASN A 45 -9.94 0.87 -9.58
C ASN A 45 -10.45 -0.57 -9.64
N THR A 46 -9.95 -1.45 -8.79
CA THR A 46 -10.34 -2.87 -8.76
C THR A 46 -11.57 -3.14 -7.90
N ILE A 47 -12.15 -2.11 -7.26
CA ILE A 47 -13.24 -2.27 -6.29
C ILE A 47 -14.56 -1.90 -6.93
N ASP A 48 -15.48 -2.87 -6.97
CA ASP A 48 -16.85 -2.63 -7.41
C ASP A 48 -17.66 -1.92 -6.32
N LYS A 49 -17.85 -0.61 -6.50
CA LYS A 49 -18.64 0.23 -5.59
C LYS A 49 -20.15 -0.06 -5.63
N LYS A 50 -20.63 -0.79 -6.62
CA LYS A 50 -22.05 -1.16 -6.72
C LYS A 50 -22.39 -2.34 -5.81
N PHE A 51 -21.38 -3.06 -5.32
CA PHE A 51 -21.61 -4.18 -4.41
C PHE A 51 -22.13 -3.65 -3.06
N PRO A 52 -23.31 -4.13 -2.58
CA PRO A 52 -23.98 -3.61 -1.40
C PRO A 52 -23.36 -4.16 -0.10
N ILE A 53 -22.08 -3.86 0.13
CA ILE A 53 -21.34 -4.26 1.33
C ILE A 53 -21.07 -3.03 2.21
N SER A 54 -21.22 -3.17 3.51
CA SER A 54 -20.98 -2.11 4.49
C SER A 54 -19.49 -1.95 4.85
N VAL A 55 -19.13 -0.81 5.42
CA VAL A 55 -17.80 -0.56 6.01
C VAL A 55 -17.42 -1.68 6.97
N TYR A 56 -18.36 -2.05 7.86
CA TYR A 56 -18.15 -3.09 8.85
C TYR A 56 -17.80 -4.44 8.22
N GLU A 57 -18.58 -4.88 7.22
CA GLU A 57 -18.37 -6.14 6.53
C GLU A 57 -17.06 -6.17 5.75
N VAL A 58 -16.67 -5.04 5.12
CA VAL A 58 -15.39 -4.92 4.45
C VAL A 58 -14.24 -5.11 5.44
N VAL A 59 -14.24 -4.41 6.58
CA VAL A 59 -13.18 -4.56 7.58
C VAL A 59 -13.19 -5.97 8.17
N LEU A 60 -14.36 -6.52 8.49
CA LEU A 60 -14.52 -7.89 9.01
C LEU A 60 -13.93 -8.94 8.05
N SER A 61 -14.08 -8.74 6.75
CA SER A 61 -13.53 -9.65 5.73
C SER A 61 -12.01 -9.81 5.81
N GLY A 62 -11.29 -8.85 6.39
CA GLY A 62 -9.84 -8.95 6.64
C GLY A 62 -9.47 -10.05 7.64
N LEU A 63 -10.42 -10.58 8.41
CA LEU A 63 -10.22 -11.69 9.34
C LEU A 63 -10.59 -13.06 8.76
N ASN A 64 -10.96 -13.16 7.47
CA ASN A 64 -11.43 -14.42 6.87
C ASN A 64 -10.41 -15.57 6.96
N LYS A 65 -9.11 -15.28 6.86
CA LYS A 65 -8.04 -16.29 7.02
C LYS A 65 -7.96 -16.86 8.45
N GLN A 66 -8.44 -16.10 9.44
CA GLN A 66 -8.43 -16.49 10.85
C GLN A 66 -9.72 -17.22 11.27
N LYS A 67 -10.66 -17.38 10.34
CA LYS A 67 -11.96 -18.02 10.57
C LYS A 67 -11.95 -19.45 10.05
N SER A 68 -12.41 -20.39 10.88
CA SER A 68 -12.74 -21.74 10.39
C SER A 68 -13.96 -21.69 9.46
N LEU A 69 -13.97 -22.52 8.41
CA LEU A 69 -15.01 -22.53 7.37
C LEU A 69 -16.45 -22.66 7.91
N PHE A 70 -16.61 -23.26 9.08
CA PHE A 70 -17.93 -23.56 9.68
C PHE A 70 -18.24 -22.76 10.95
N CYS A 71 -17.39 -21.78 11.33
CA CYS A 71 -17.59 -21.00 12.55
C CYS A 71 -17.99 -19.56 12.24
N SER A 72 -18.84 -18.97 13.09
CA SER A 72 -19.06 -17.52 13.11
C SER A 72 -17.86 -16.78 13.67
N PHE A 73 -17.72 -15.50 13.38
CA PHE A 73 -16.74 -14.66 14.04
C PHE A 73 -17.01 -14.57 15.54
N SER A 74 -15.96 -14.62 16.34
CA SER A 74 -16.03 -14.48 17.79
C SER A 74 -16.33 -13.04 18.21
N LYS A 75 -16.79 -12.85 19.46
CA LYS A 75 -16.99 -11.52 20.04
C LYS A 75 -15.69 -10.68 19.96
N ALA A 76 -14.55 -11.27 20.29
CA ALA A 76 -13.24 -10.59 20.23
C ALA A 76 -12.89 -10.11 18.81
N GLN A 77 -13.24 -10.89 17.77
CA GLN A 77 -13.06 -10.46 16.38
C GLN A 77 -13.98 -9.30 16.00
N HIS A 78 -15.22 -9.32 16.45
CA HIS A 78 -16.16 -8.22 16.26
C HIS A 78 -15.70 -6.94 16.99
N ASP A 79 -15.18 -7.06 18.22
CA ASP A 79 -14.66 -5.92 18.98
C ASP A 79 -13.43 -5.33 18.27
N LYS A 80 -12.51 -6.16 17.79
CA LYS A 80 -11.35 -5.75 17.00
C LYS A 80 -11.72 -4.99 15.71
N VAL A 81 -12.79 -5.42 15.03
CA VAL A 81 -13.31 -4.71 13.86
C VAL A 81 -13.77 -3.30 14.24
N ARG A 82 -14.51 -3.14 15.35
CA ARG A 82 -14.95 -1.82 15.82
C ARG A 82 -13.79 -0.92 16.20
N GLU A 83 -12.79 -1.44 16.92
CA GLU A 83 -11.57 -0.71 17.26
C GLU A 83 -10.82 -0.25 15.99
N THR A 84 -10.71 -1.14 14.99
CA THR A 84 -10.07 -0.80 13.71
C THR A 84 -10.85 0.29 12.97
N ILE A 85 -12.18 0.23 12.93
CA ILE A 85 -13.03 1.25 12.33
C ILE A 85 -12.84 2.61 13.02
N ALA A 86 -12.81 2.63 14.35
CA ALA A 86 -12.55 3.82 15.14
C ALA A 86 -11.14 4.40 14.86
N ARG A 87 -10.11 3.53 14.86
CA ARG A 87 -8.73 3.93 14.50
C ARG A 87 -8.64 4.56 13.10
N MET A 88 -9.47 4.09 12.16
CA MET A 88 -9.56 4.68 10.81
C MET A 88 -10.40 5.97 10.75
N GLY A 89 -10.99 6.43 11.86
CA GLY A 89 -11.87 7.60 11.92
C GLY A 89 -13.12 7.42 11.05
N LEU A 90 -13.73 6.22 11.13
CA LEU A 90 -14.93 5.83 10.39
C LEU A 90 -16.11 5.54 11.34
N GLU A 91 -16.05 6.00 12.58
CA GLU A 91 -17.12 5.84 13.57
C GLU A 91 -18.41 6.46 13.05
N GLY A 92 -19.52 5.75 13.26
CA GLY A 92 -20.85 6.13 12.76
C GLY A 92 -21.08 5.82 11.27
N LEU A 93 -20.10 5.24 10.58
CA LEU A 93 -20.21 4.83 9.18
C LEU A 93 -20.27 3.30 9.01
N GLU A 94 -20.30 2.54 10.09
CA GLU A 94 -20.16 1.08 10.11
C GLU A 94 -21.15 0.39 9.15
N GLN A 95 -22.38 0.84 9.12
CA GLN A 95 -23.47 0.29 8.31
C GLN A 95 -23.60 0.93 6.93
N ARG A 96 -22.78 1.97 6.64
CA ARG A 96 -22.84 2.65 5.35
C ARG A 96 -22.25 1.76 4.27
N ALA A 97 -22.95 1.65 3.14
CA ALA A 97 -22.46 0.94 1.96
C ALA A 97 -21.23 1.63 1.38
N ILE A 98 -20.24 0.85 0.92
CA ILE A 98 -18.97 1.39 0.37
C ILE A 98 -19.19 2.33 -0.83
N GLY A 99 -20.24 2.10 -1.61
CA GLY A 99 -20.61 2.97 -2.74
C GLY A 99 -21.04 4.39 -2.36
N GLN A 100 -21.40 4.61 -1.08
CA GLN A 100 -21.82 5.91 -0.54
C GLN A 100 -20.67 6.67 0.14
N LEU A 101 -19.48 6.10 0.17
CA LEU A 101 -18.32 6.69 0.82
C LEU A 101 -17.61 7.68 -0.10
N SER A 102 -17.02 8.73 0.49
CA SER A 102 -16.03 9.53 -0.21
C SER A 102 -14.79 8.68 -0.53
N GLY A 103 -13.96 9.13 -1.48
CA GLY A 103 -12.72 8.42 -1.84
C GLY A 103 -11.83 8.13 -0.63
N GLY A 104 -11.63 9.13 0.24
CA GLY A 104 -10.84 8.98 1.44
C GLY A 104 -11.48 8.08 2.52
N GLN A 105 -12.82 8.06 2.63
CA GLN A 105 -13.51 7.13 3.52
C GLN A 105 -13.37 5.69 3.03
N LEU A 106 -13.54 5.45 1.74
CA LEU A 106 -13.37 4.13 1.14
C LEU A 106 -11.93 3.64 1.32
N GLN A 107 -10.94 4.49 1.07
CA GLN A 107 -9.54 4.11 1.26
C GLN A 107 -9.22 3.75 2.71
N ARG A 108 -9.69 4.53 3.69
CA ARG A 108 -9.52 4.19 5.11
C ARG A 108 -10.25 2.89 5.48
N THR A 109 -11.39 2.61 4.87
CA THR A 109 -12.10 1.34 5.03
C THR A 109 -11.25 0.16 4.54
N LEU A 110 -10.63 0.29 3.37
CA LEU A 110 -9.77 -0.74 2.79
C LEU A 110 -8.44 -0.90 3.56
N LEU A 111 -7.90 0.19 4.07
CA LEU A 111 -6.74 0.16 4.95
C LEU A 111 -7.10 -0.55 6.27
N GLY A 112 -8.25 -0.24 6.86
CA GLY A 112 -8.76 -0.96 8.03
C GLY A 112 -8.90 -2.46 7.79
N ARG A 113 -9.42 -2.86 6.63
CA ARG A 113 -9.47 -4.27 6.21
C ARG A 113 -8.08 -4.92 6.15
N ALA A 114 -7.09 -4.20 5.64
CA ALA A 114 -5.72 -4.71 5.55
C ALA A 114 -5.05 -4.86 6.94
N LEU A 115 -5.43 -4.01 7.90
CA LEU A 115 -4.81 -3.93 9.23
C LEU A 115 -5.52 -4.77 10.30
N VAL A 116 -6.79 -5.09 10.14
CA VAL A 116 -7.60 -5.75 11.19
C VAL A 116 -7.05 -7.10 11.66
N SER A 117 -6.26 -7.78 10.83
CA SER A 117 -5.60 -9.05 11.19
C SER A 117 -4.33 -8.87 12.04
N ASN A 118 -3.88 -7.64 12.34
CA ASN A 118 -2.57 -7.30 12.91
C ASN A 118 -1.43 -7.91 12.08
N PRO A 119 -1.30 -7.52 10.82
CA PRO A 119 -0.29 -8.10 9.94
C PRO A 119 1.11 -7.66 10.34
N GLU A 120 2.12 -8.50 10.05
CA GLU A 120 3.55 -8.15 10.18
C GLU A 120 4.00 -7.26 9.03
N VAL A 121 3.34 -7.39 7.86
CA VAL A 121 3.61 -6.59 6.66
C VAL A 121 2.30 -6.13 6.04
N VAL A 122 2.22 -4.86 5.66
CA VAL A 122 1.12 -4.31 4.86
C VAL A 122 1.65 -3.90 3.49
N ILE A 123 1.01 -4.39 2.44
CA ILE A 123 1.30 -4.03 1.05
C ILE A 123 0.22 -3.06 0.56
N LEU A 124 0.63 -1.89 0.11
CA LEU A 124 -0.24 -0.82 -0.39
C LEU A 124 0.06 -0.59 -1.87
N ASP A 125 -0.90 -0.90 -2.74
CA ASP A 125 -0.76 -0.75 -4.18
C ASP A 125 -1.41 0.58 -4.64
N GLU A 126 -0.56 1.58 -4.91
CA GLU A 126 -0.94 2.94 -5.31
C GLU A 126 -2.00 3.60 -4.40
N PRO A 127 -1.74 3.73 -3.08
CA PRO A 127 -2.76 4.16 -2.12
C PRO A 127 -3.16 5.64 -2.27
N ASN A 128 -2.40 6.47 -2.97
CA ASN A 128 -2.66 7.89 -3.18
C ASN A 128 -3.41 8.21 -4.49
N THR A 129 -3.76 7.20 -5.28
CA THR A 129 -4.55 7.39 -6.50
C THR A 129 -5.96 7.91 -6.17
N TYR A 130 -6.38 9.01 -6.81
CA TYR A 130 -7.69 9.69 -6.60
C TYR A 130 -7.89 10.36 -5.23
N ILE A 131 -6.81 10.75 -4.56
CA ILE A 131 -6.86 11.47 -3.29
C ILE A 131 -6.40 12.92 -3.51
N ASP A 132 -7.09 13.86 -2.85
CA ASP A 132 -6.62 15.25 -2.81
C ASP A 132 -5.37 15.40 -1.92
N LYS A 133 -4.55 16.43 -2.19
CA LYS A 133 -3.30 16.67 -1.47
C LYS A 133 -3.46 16.85 0.05
N ARG A 134 -4.60 17.32 0.53
CA ARG A 134 -4.85 17.49 1.97
C ARG A 134 -5.06 16.13 2.64
N PHE A 135 -5.74 15.24 1.93
CA PHE A 135 -5.97 13.90 2.42
C PHE A 135 -4.70 13.04 2.32
N GLU A 136 -3.90 13.23 1.29
CA GLU A 136 -2.61 12.56 1.10
C GLU A 136 -1.68 12.75 2.31
N ALA A 137 -1.51 13.98 2.80
CA ALA A 137 -0.72 14.26 4.00
C ALA A 137 -1.23 13.50 5.23
N ARG A 138 -2.55 13.39 5.40
CA ARG A 138 -3.16 12.62 6.50
C ARG A 138 -2.95 11.11 6.34
N LEU A 139 -2.98 10.62 5.12
CA LEU A 139 -2.68 9.22 4.82
C LEU A 139 -1.25 8.88 5.22
N TYR A 140 -0.26 9.69 4.81
CA TYR A 140 1.15 9.42 5.15
C TYR A 140 1.40 9.52 6.66
N ALA A 141 0.79 10.47 7.36
CA ALA A 141 0.86 10.54 8.81
C ALA A 141 0.28 9.27 9.48
N LEU A 142 -0.83 8.75 8.97
CA LEU A 142 -1.41 7.49 9.42
C LEU A 142 -0.50 6.29 9.12
N LEU A 143 0.13 6.25 7.93
CA LEU A 143 1.07 5.20 7.55
C LEU A 143 2.33 5.24 8.43
N GLU A 144 2.81 6.41 8.82
CA GLU A 144 3.93 6.56 9.77
C GLU A 144 3.59 5.93 11.13
N GLU A 145 2.38 6.18 11.66
CA GLU A 145 1.92 5.53 12.88
C GLU A 145 1.82 4.01 12.73
N ILE A 146 1.27 3.52 11.63
CA ILE A 146 1.16 2.09 11.33
C ILE A 146 2.54 1.44 11.20
N ASN A 147 3.54 2.16 10.64
CA ASN A 147 4.89 1.65 10.45
C ASN A 147 5.65 1.42 11.77
N LYS A 148 5.16 1.94 12.88
CA LYS A 148 5.68 1.62 14.22
C LYS A 148 5.32 0.19 14.65
N GLU A 149 4.24 -0.36 14.10
CA GLU A 149 3.67 -1.66 14.47
C GLU A 149 3.98 -2.76 13.45
N CYS A 150 4.05 -2.43 12.16
CA CYS A 150 4.31 -3.38 11.08
C CYS A 150 5.14 -2.77 9.95
N ALA A 151 5.78 -3.63 9.15
CA ALA A 151 6.47 -3.19 7.93
C ALA A 151 5.45 -2.76 6.87
N ILE A 152 5.78 -1.72 6.10
CA ILE A 152 4.94 -1.24 5.00
C ILE A 152 5.72 -1.37 3.69
N VAL A 153 5.11 -2.01 2.70
CA VAL A 153 5.56 -2.02 1.32
C VAL A 153 4.62 -1.13 0.50
N LEU A 154 5.13 0.00 0.04
CA LEU A 154 4.39 0.97 -0.74
C LEU A 154 4.74 0.83 -2.22
N VAL A 155 3.76 0.48 -3.06
CA VAL A 155 3.91 0.52 -4.51
C VAL A 155 3.36 1.85 -5.02
N SER A 156 4.17 2.60 -5.73
CA SER A 156 3.77 3.88 -6.32
C SER A 156 4.60 4.19 -7.56
N HIS A 157 4.09 5.06 -8.40
CA HIS A 157 4.81 5.64 -9.53
C HIS A 157 5.21 7.12 -9.27
N ASP A 158 4.81 7.69 -8.14
CA ASP A 158 5.17 9.06 -7.73
C ASP A 158 6.44 9.05 -6.88
N ILE A 159 7.58 9.30 -7.56
CA ILE A 159 8.91 9.29 -6.94
C ILE A 159 9.05 10.39 -5.89
N GLY A 160 8.50 11.59 -6.15
CA GLY A 160 8.63 12.73 -5.25
C GLY A 160 8.06 12.45 -3.87
N THR A 161 6.89 11.85 -3.83
CA THR A 161 6.22 11.45 -2.58
C THR A 161 6.92 10.27 -1.89
N ILE A 162 7.42 9.30 -2.69
CA ILE A 162 8.09 8.10 -2.15
C ILE A 162 9.36 8.49 -1.39
N LEU A 163 10.27 9.26 -2.01
CA LEU A 163 11.58 9.60 -1.44
C LEU A 163 11.49 10.25 -0.06
N GLN A 164 10.39 10.95 0.23
CA GLN A 164 10.18 11.62 1.51
C GLN A 164 9.61 10.72 2.62
N ASN A 165 9.00 9.59 2.25
CA ASN A 165 8.18 8.80 3.16
C ASN A 165 8.64 7.35 3.33
N VAL A 166 9.71 6.92 2.62
CA VAL A 166 10.21 5.53 2.70
C VAL A 166 11.64 5.48 3.24
N LYS A 167 12.08 4.30 3.65
CA LYS A 167 13.43 4.03 4.18
C LYS A 167 14.36 3.42 3.14
N SER A 168 13.79 2.73 2.16
CA SER A 168 14.52 2.06 1.09
C SER A 168 13.65 1.96 -0.16
N ILE A 169 14.25 1.74 -1.30
CA ILE A 169 13.59 1.73 -2.60
C ILE A 169 13.90 0.43 -3.33
N ALA A 170 12.89 -0.15 -3.98
CA ALA A 170 13.05 -1.23 -4.93
C ALA A 170 12.47 -0.80 -6.28
N CYS A 171 13.29 -0.66 -7.30
CA CYS A 171 12.87 -0.36 -8.65
C CYS A 171 12.57 -1.66 -9.40
N VAL A 172 11.37 -1.77 -9.99
CA VAL A 172 10.92 -2.96 -10.72
C VAL A 172 10.56 -2.58 -12.14
N ASN A 173 11.35 -3.08 -13.09
CA ASN A 173 11.14 -2.91 -14.54
C ASN A 173 11.70 -4.13 -15.30
N GLY A 174 10.97 -5.25 -15.28
CA GLY A 174 11.47 -6.54 -15.78
C GLY A 174 12.55 -7.19 -14.91
N THR A 175 13.40 -6.38 -14.32
CA THR A 175 14.37 -6.72 -13.26
C THR A 175 14.02 -5.99 -11.97
N LEU A 176 14.66 -6.39 -10.86
CA LEU A 176 14.54 -5.70 -9.59
C LEU A 176 15.89 -5.13 -9.20
N ASP A 177 15.95 -3.82 -8.96
CA ASP A 177 17.10 -3.14 -8.41
C ASP A 177 16.75 -2.53 -7.05
N TYR A 178 17.51 -2.90 -6.02
CA TYR A 178 17.23 -2.51 -4.62
C TYR A 178 18.25 -1.49 -4.13
N HIS A 179 17.74 -0.38 -3.61
CA HIS A 179 18.51 0.67 -2.96
C HIS A 179 18.17 0.73 -1.46
N PRO A 180 19.16 0.57 -0.57
CA PRO A 180 18.92 0.40 0.87
C PRO A 180 18.51 1.68 1.60
N ASP A 181 18.66 2.85 0.97
CA ASP A 181 18.30 4.16 1.50
C ASP A 181 17.56 5.01 0.43
N THR A 182 17.30 6.27 0.75
CA THR A 182 16.62 7.25 -0.12
C THR A 182 17.56 8.30 -0.71
N GLU A 183 18.86 8.23 -0.41
CA GLU A 183 19.88 9.08 -1.01
C GLU A 183 20.31 8.52 -2.37
N VAL A 184 19.43 8.66 -3.36
CA VAL A 184 19.67 8.17 -4.72
C VAL A 184 20.30 9.26 -5.58
N SER A 185 21.32 8.89 -6.38
CA SER A 185 21.94 9.84 -7.31
C SER A 185 21.02 10.15 -8.49
N ALA A 186 21.23 11.32 -9.12
CA ALA A 186 20.49 11.70 -10.31
C ALA A 186 20.69 10.66 -11.44
N GLU A 187 21.91 10.15 -11.60
CA GLU A 187 22.24 9.13 -12.60
C GLU A 187 21.47 7.82 -12.35
N TRP A 188 21.32 7.41 -11.08
CA TRP A 188 20.53 6.22 -10.75
C TRP A 188 19.04 6.41 -11.09
N LEU A 189 18.51 7.59 -10.80
CA LEU A 189 17.11 7.93 -11.14
C LEU A 189 16.88 7.95 -12.65
N GLU A 190 17.78 8.59 -13.43
CA GLU A 190 17.69 8.64 -14.89
C GLU A 190 17.77 7.23 -15.51
N ALA A 191 18.67 6.37 -15.02
CA ALA A 191 18.84 5.01 -15.51
C ALA A 191 17.59 4.14 -15.31
N HIS A 192 16.80 4.38 -14.24
CA HIS A 192 15.67 3.52 -13.87
C HIS A 192 14.31 4.08 -14.24
N PHE A 193 14.19 5.38 -14.53
CA PHE A 193 12.91 6.05 -14.77
C PHE A 193 12.72 6.62 -16.18
N GLU A 194 13.68 6.41 -17.10
CA GLU A 194 13.62 6.81 -18.53
C GLU A 194 13.27 8.30 -18.78
N CYS A 195 13.30 9.14 -17.74
CA CYS A 195 13.04 10.57 -17.83
C CYS A 195 14.13 11.33 -17.09
N PRO A 196 14.69 12.43 -17.68
CA PRO A 196 15.57 13.32 -16.97
C PRO A 196 14.82 13.95 -15.79
N ILE A 197 15.28 13.68 -14.58
CA ILE A 197 14.69 14.20 -13.35
C ILE A 197 15.66 15.26 -12.81
N GLU A 198 15.28 16.54 -12.89
CA GLU A 198 15.99 17.58 -12.17
C GLU A 198 15.43 17.65 -10.74
N LEU A 199 16.26 17.31 -9.77
CA LEU A 199 15.97 17.52 -8.36
C LEU A 199 16.41 18.94 -8.00
N LEU A 200 15.48 19.87 -7.81
CA LEU A 200 15.74 21.19 -7.27
C LEU A 200 15.60 21.14 -5.75
N GLY A 201 16.72 21.29 -5.04
CA GLY A 201 16.75 21.42 -3.60
C GLY A 201 16.69 22.89 -3.18
N HIS A 202 15.71 23.25 -2.38
CA HIS A 202 15.72 24.47 -1.58
C HIS A 202 15.74 24.08 -0.09
N GLY A 203 16.90 24.20 0.55
CA GLY A 203 17.09 23.73 1.93
C GLY A 203 17.28 22.21 2.00
N ASN A 204 16.87 21.59 3.10
CA ASN A 204 17.06 20.17 3.36
C ASN A 204 16.04 19.23 2.65
N LEU A 205 15.21 19.75 1.75
CA LEU A 205 14.20 18.99 1.01
C LEU A 205 14.37 19.19 -0.49
N PRO A 206 14.58 18.12 -1.28
CA PRO A 206 14.62 18.21 -2.73
C PRO A 206 13.22 18.45 -3.30
N HIS A 207 13.07 19.48 -4.15
CA HIS A 207 11.88 19.70 -4.96
C HIS A 207 12.11 19.25 -6.39
N ARG A 208 11.11 18.62 -6.99
CA ARG A 208 11.15 18.05 -8.34
C ARG A 208 10.57 19.02 -9.37
N ILE A 209 11.27 19.24 -10.49
CA ILE A 209 10.70 19.79 -11.72
C ILE A 209 10.88 18.76 -12.84
N LEU A 210 9.78 18.39 -13.51
CA LEU A 210 9.82 17.64 -14.75
C LEU A 210 10.04 18.63 -15.91
N LYS A 211 11.05 18.40 -16.74
CA LYS A 211 11.13 19.08 -18.04
C LYS A 211 10.11 18.45 -18.97
N CYS A 212 9.12 19.22 -19.43
CA CYS A 212 8.26 18.82 -20.52
C CYS A 212 9.06 18.71 -21.81
N HIS A 213 8.99 17.56 -22.48
CA HIS A 213 9.45 17.46 -23.87
C HIS A 213 8.58 18.34 -24.74
N HIS A 214 9.15 19.38 -25.36
CA HIS A 214 8.58 19.95 -26.56
C HIS A 214 8.81 18.95 -27.68
N HIS A 215 7.74 18.37 -28.19
CA HIS A 215 7.76 17.74 -29.52
C HIS A 215 7.99 18.88 -30.51
N GLU A 216 9.15 18.96 -31.07
CA GLU A 216 9.37 19.70 -32.32
C GLU A 216 8.72 18.89 -33.44
N GLU A 217 7.90 19.59 -34.22
CA GLU A 217 7.23 19.10 -35.44
C GLU A 217 8.26 18.74 -36.55
#